data_4a9ff0d51f36d42cdf4f99a528b9fbce
#
_entry.id   4a9ff0d51f36d42cdf4f99a528b9fbce
#
_cell.length_a   1.000
_cell.length_b   1.000
_cell.length_c   1.000
_cell.angle_alpha   90.00
_cell.angle_beta   90.00
_cell.angle_gamma   90.00
#
_symmetry.space_group_name_H-M   'P 1'
#
loop_
_entity.id
_entity.type
_entity.pdbx_description
1 polymer ?
#
loop_
_entity_poly.entity_id
_entity_poly.type
_entity_poly.pdbx_seq_one_letter_code
_entity_poly.pdbx_strand_id
1 'polypeptide(L)'
;MTTNSSTINTSIFKAYDIRGLYPGEVNEDAAFQIGRGFVAYLKAKRIAVSRDMRLSSPAVAAAFIEGARKQGADVVDYGMLATDMMYFAVARDRHDGGAQITASHNPKQYNGIKMVRQEAFPLSGEAGLGEIRDMIVNQALPAPAAKPGGLSQMDVLDDYVKHVLSFIDTRIIKPFNVVLDAGSGMGGLVAPKLFERLPCRTTTLCFEIDGTFPNHEANPLIEENRRDIVDRVVRDRADIGIAWDGDADRCFFIDGSGEFIAGDFVTALLAEAFLIKHPGAKIVYDVRASYAVKDMVAKYGGSALMNRVGHAFFKRRMREEGAIFGGEVTGHYYFRDNFYADNGFIPALLMLELMSHKGQTLQELVAPLKQKYFISGEINTKMPDHRVVQEKLDGLAARYSDAKVYSMDGTSVEYPEWHFNVRASNTEPLIRLNLEATTEEKMEQKRDEVLNFIRS
;
A
#
# COMPACT_ATOMS: atom_id res chain seq x y z
N MET A 1 8.14 -34.50 -25.66
CA MET A 1 8.21 -33.06 -25.93
C MET A 1 9.13 -32.47 -24.90
N THR A 2 10.34 -32.13 -25.31
CA THR A 2 11.35 -31.47 -24.44
C THR A 2 10.87 -30.05 -24.17
N THR A 3 10.41 -29.79 -22.94
CA THR A 3 10.13 -28.46 -22.45
C THR A 3 11.43 -27.68 -22.41
N ASN A 4 11.60 -26.74 -23.34
CA ASN A 4 12.59 -25.67 -23.19
C ASN A 4 12.32 -25.02 -21.81
N SER A 5 13.23 -25.22 -20.85
CA SER A 5 13.18 -24.48 -19.61
C SER A 5 13.50 -23.03 -19.94
N SER A 6 12.48 -22.22 -20.20
CA SER A 6 12.65 -20.77 -20.26
C SER A 6 13.19 -20.34 -18.89
N THR A 7 14.38 -19.79 -18.88
CA THR A 7 14.99 -19.22 -17.68
C THR A 7 14.08 -18.08 -17.21
N ILE A 8 13.54 -18.19 -15.99
CA ILE A 8 12.70 -17.14 -15.40
C ILE A 8 13.47 -15.81 -15.35
N ASN A 9 12.83 -14.73 -15.75
CA ASN A 9 13.41 -13.39 -15.60
C ASN A 9 13.50 -13.03 -14.10
N THR A 10 14.71 -13.00 -13.54
CA THR A 10 14.92 -12.73 -12.11
C THR A 10 14.61 -11.30 -11.72
N SER A 11 14.56 -10.37 -12.67
CA SER A 11 14.24 -8.95 -12.39
C SER A 11 12.81 -8.73 -11.91
N ILE A 12 11.91 -9.70 -12.10
CA ILE A 12 10.53 -9.63 -11.58
C ILE A 12 10.45 -9.78 -10.05
N PHE A 13 11.45 -10.36 -9.41
CA PHE A 13 11.52 -10.48 -7.95
C PHE A 13 11.96 -9.15 -7.35
N LYS A 14 10.99 -8.31 -6.97
CA LYS A 14 11.25 -7.01 -6.37
C LYS A 14 11.47 -7.11 -4.86
N ALA A 15 11.66 -5.98 -4.20
CA ALA A 15 11.90 -5.95 -2.75
C ALA A 15 10.72 -6.50 -1.92
N TYR A 16 9.48 -6.41 -2.44
CA TYR A 16 8.26 -6.73 -1.67
C TYR A 16 7.30 -7.68 -2.36
N ASP A 17 7.41 -7.87 -3.67
CA ASP A 17 6.49 -8.66 -4.49
C ASP A 17 7.17 -9.15 -5.78
N ILE A 18 6.39 -9.87 -6.58
CA ILE A 18 6.73 -10.16 -7.98
C ILE A 18 6.04 -9.11 -8.83
N ARG A 19 6.79 -8.51 -9.77
CA ARG A 19 6.23 -7.50 -10.68
C ARG A 19 6.99 -7.37 -11.98
N GLY A 20 6.27 -7.31 -13.10
CA GLY A 20 6.86 -7.13 -14.42
C GLY A 20 5.82 -6.96 -15.52
N LEU A 21 6.29 -6.74 -16.74
CA LEU A 21 5.46 -6.64 -17.93
C LEU A 21 4.90 -8.02 -18.33
N TYR A 22 3.60 -8.07 -18.61
CA TYR A 22 2.96 -9.27 -19.17
C TYR A 22 2.85 -9.15 -20.70
N PRO A 23 3.13 -10.20 -21.49
CA PRO A 23 3.61 -11.53 -21.08
C PRO A 23 5.13 -11.69 -21.05
N GLY A 24 5.89 -10.62 -21.31
CA GLY A 24 7.34 -10.70 -21.57
C GLY A 24 8.18 -11.06 -20.34
N GLU A 25 7.74 -10.67 -19.14
CA GLU A 25 8.47 -10.88 -17.88
C GLU A 25 7.68 -11.74 -16.90
N VAL A 26 6.45 -11.34 -16.60
CA VAL A 26 5.50 -12.15 -15.83
C VAL A 26 4.58 -12.86 -16.80
N ASN A 27 4.58 -14.18 -16.79
CA ASN A 27 3.76 -15.04 -17.65
C ASN A 27 3.36 -16.31 -16.91
N GLU A 28 2.64 -17.18 -17.61
CA GLU A 28 2.09 -18.43 -17.06
C GLU A 28 3.20 -19.37 -16.61
N ASP A 29 4.30 -19.50 -17.37
CA ASP A 29 5.42 -20.37 -17.00
C ASP A 29 6.11 -19.88 -15.72
N ALA A 30 6.34 -18.57 -15.61
CA ALA A 30 6.88 -17.95 -14.40
C ALA A 30 5.93 -18.15 -13.21
N ALA A 31 4.64 -17.90 -13.39
CA ALA A 31 3.62 -18.07 -12.35
C ALA A 31 3.52 -19.53 -11.86
N PHE A 32 3.59 -20.50 -12.78
CA PHE A 32 3.60 -21.92 -12.42
C PHE A 32 4.82 -22.28 -11.56
N GLN A 33 6.03 -21.84 -11.95
CA GLN A 33 7.24 -22.10 -11.17
C GLN A 33 7.22 -21.40 -9.81
N ILE A 34 6.70 -20.16 -9.76
CA ILE A 34 6.54 -19.42 -8.51
C ILE A 34 5.55 -20.11 -7.58
N GLY A 35 4.42 -20.61 -8.11
CA GLY A 35 3.43 -21.38 -7.34
C GLY A 35 4.05 -22.65 -6.72
N ARG A 36 4.87 -23.37 -7.47
CA ARG A 36 5.65 -24.51 -6.95
C ARG A 36 6.63 -24.07 -5.86
N GLY A 37 7.41 -23.03 -6.14
CA GLY A 37 8.40 -22.49 -5.20
C GLY A 37 7.78 -22.00 -3.90
N PHE A 38 6.64 -21.34 -3.98
CA PHE A 38 5.88 -20.85 -2.83
C PHE A 38 5.47 -21.99 -1.88
N VAL A 39 4.87 -23.04 -2.44
CA VAL A 39 4.48 -24.23 -1.65
C VAL A 39 5.69 -24.95 -1.08
N ALA A 40 6.76 -25.11 -1.87
CA ALA A 40 7.99 -25.76 -1.42
C ALA A 40 8.67 -24.99 -0.28
N TYR A 41 8.75 -23.65 -0.40
CA TYR A 41 9.34 -22.77 0.61
C TYR A 41 8.58 -22.81 1.93
N LEU A 42 7.25 -22.66 1.88
CA LEU A 42 6.40 -22.69 3.07
C LEU A 42 6.16 -24.11 3.61
N LYS A 43 6.42 -25.15 2.82
CA LYS A 43 5.94 -26.52 3.08
C LYS A 43 4.42 -26.54 3.30
N ALA A 44 3.73 -25.71 2.52
CA ALA A 44 2.31 -25.47 2.68
C ALA A 44 1.47 -26.68 2.31
N LYS A 45 0.41 -26.94 3.09
CA LYS A 45 -0.61 -27.95 2.82
C LYS A 45 -1.88 -27.34 2.21
N ARG A 46 -2.21 -26.11 2.61
CA ARG A 46 -3.41 -25.40 2.14
C ARG A 46 -3.13 -23.90 2.00
N ILE A 47 -3.39 -23.36 0.81
CA ILE A 47 -3.16 -21.94 0.50
C ILE A 47 -4.40 -21.28 -0.09
N ALA A 48 -4.47 -19.96 0.09
CA ALA A 48 -5.45 -19.08 -0.57
C ALA A 48 -4.84 -18.50 -1.84
N VAL A 49 -5.63 -18.41 -2.92
CA VAL A 49 -5.26 -17.67 -4.14
C VAL A 49 -6.42 -16.79 -4.56
N SER A 50 -6.10 -15.57 -4.98
CA SER A 50 -7.07 -14.64 -5.55
C SER A 50 -6.38 -13.76 -6.60
N ARG A 51 -7.16 -12.96 -7.30
CA ARG A 51 -6.68 -12.09 -8.37
C ARG A 51 -7.43 -10.78 -8.42
N ASP A 52 -6.79 -9.77 -9.01
CA ASP A 52 -7.43 -8.52 -9.38
C ASP A 52 -8.18 -8.62 -10.72
N MET A 53 -8.66 -7.47 -11.22
CA MET A 53 -9.45 -7.32 -12.44
C MET A 53 -8.63 -7.32 -13.73
N ARG A 54 -7.28 -7.31 -13.71
CA ARG A 54 -6.45 -7.21 -14.92
C ARG A 54 -6.74 -8.34 -15.89
N LEU A 55 -6.71 -8.03 -17.19
CA LEU A 55 -7.03 -9.00 -18.24
C LEU A 55 -6.11 -10.23 -18.24
N SER A 56 -4.86 -10.06 -17.79
CA SER A 56 -3.89 -11.16 -17.65
C SER A 56 -4.02 -11.95 -16.35
N SER A 57 -4.69 -11.41 -15.33
CA SER A 57 -4.76 -12.03 -14.00
C SER A 57 -5.41 -13.42 -13.98
N PRO A 58 -6.45 -13.72 -14.77
CA PRO A 58 -7.01 -15.08 -14.82
C PRO A 58 -6.01 -16.14 -15.27
N ALA A 59 -5.23 -15.87 -16.33
CA ALA A 59 -4.24 -16.82 -16.86
C ALA A 59 -3.07 -17.04 -15.89
N VAL A 60 -2.54 -15.94 -15.32
CA VAL A 60 -1.46 -15.97 -14.32
C VAL A 60 -1.91 -16.71 -13.04
N ALA A 61 -3.14 -16.45 -12.56
CA ALA A 61 -3.70 -17.13 -11.39
C ALA A 61 -3.86 -18.64 -11.64
N ALA A 62 -4.42 -19.02 -12.77
CA ALA A 62 -4.60 -20.44 -13.12
C ALA A 62 -3.25 -21.19 -13.15
N ALA A 63 -2.21 -20.58 -13.73
CA ALA A 63 -0.87 -21.16 -13.77
C ALA A 63 -0.24 -21.28 -12.37
N PHE A 64 -0.36 -20.23 -11.54
CA PHE A 64 0.11 -20.28 -10.15
C PHE A 64 -0.59 -21.38 -9.35
N ILE A 65 -1.92 -21.47 -9.46
CA ILE A 65 -2.74 -22.52 -8.80
C ILE A 65 -2.28 -23.90 -9.23
N GLU A 66 -2.09 -24.13 -10.52
CA GLU A 66 -1.63 -25.43 -11.03
C GLU A 66 -0.23 -25.78 -10.53
N GLY A 67 0.70 -24.80 -10.48
CA GLY A 67 2.03 -24.96 -9.89
C GLY A 67 1.97 -25.37 -8.43
N ALA A 68 1.15 -24.68 -7.63
CA ALA A 68 0.96 -24.93 -6.21
C ALA A 68 0.36 -26.34 -5.96
N ARG A 69 -0.68 -26.70 -6.71
CA ARG A 69 -1.29 -28.04 -6.64
C ARG A 69 -0.31 -29.14 -7.06
N LYS A 70 0.47 -28.88 -8.09
CA LYS A 70 1.51 -29.81 -8.55
C LYS A 70 2.57 -30.09 -7.49
N GLN A 71 2.82 -29.08 -6.62
CA GLN A 71 3.74 -29.24 -5.47
C GLN A 71 3.07 -29.88 -4.24
N GLY A 72 1.76 -30.16 -4.30
CA GLY A 72 1.02 -30.96 -3.32
C GLY A 72 0.12 -30.15 -2.36
N ALA A 73 0.01 -28.83 -2.49
CA ALA A 73 -0.89 -28.04 -1.65
C ALA A 73 -2.33 -28.04 -2.18
N ASP A 74 -3.29 -28.17 -1.28
CA ASP A 74 -4.68 -27.83 -1.58
C ASP A 74 -4.81 -26.32 -1.76
N VAL A 75 -5.51 -25.91 -2.82
CA VAL A 75 -5.73 -24.51 -3.14
C VAL A 75 -7.18 -24.14 -2.96
N VAL A 76 -7.44 -23.06 -2.24
CA VAL A 76 -8.73 -22.38 -2.18
C VAL A 76 -8.63 -21.16 -3.08
N ASP A 77 -9.38 -21.18 -4.20
CA ASP A 77 -9.50 -20.06 -5.13
C ASP A 77 -10.65 -19.17 -4.67
N TYR A 78 -10.31 -17.95 -4.27
CA TYR A 78 -11.27 -16.92 -3.87
C TYR A 78 -11.73 -16.04 -5.04
N GLY A 79 -11.26 -16.32 -6.25
CA GLY A 79 -11.64 -15.59 -7.44
C GLY A 79 -11.10 -14.16 -7.45
N MET A 80 -11.96 -13.22 -7.82
CA MET A 80 -11.58 -11.80 -7.92
C MET A 80 -11.82 -11.08 -6.59
N LEU A 81 -10.72 -10.63 -5.94
CA LEU A 81 -10.73 -9.95 -4.65
C LEU A 81 -9.82 -8.71 -4.68
N ALA A 82 -10.07 -7.77 -3.76
CA ALA A 82 -9.09 -6.77 -3.36
C ALA A 82 -7.92 -7.44 -2.60
N THR A 83 -6.74 -6.82 -2.61
CA THR A 83 -5.55 -7.39 -1.98
C THR A 83 -5.73 -7.61 -0.49
N ASP A 84 -6.33 -6.68 0.22
CA ASP A 84 -6.59 -6.77 1.65
C ASP A 84 -7.62 -7.86 2.02
N MET A 85 -8.57 -8.18 1.12
CA MET A 85 -9.48 -9.32 1.29
C MET A 85 -8.72 -10.66 1.25
N MET A 86 -7.68 -10.78 0.42
CA MET A 86 -6.84 -11.98 0.40
C MET A 86 -6.09 -12.13 1.74
N TYR A 87 -5.56 -11.05 2.28
CA TYR A 87 -4.92 -11.09 3.61
C TYR A 87 -5.89 -11.53 4.71
N PHE A 88 -7.11 -10.98 4.68
CA PHE A 88 -8.17 -11.37 5.59
C PHE A 88 -8.53 -12.86 5.45
N ALA A 89 -8.69 -13.37 4.22
CA ALA A 89 -8.99 -14.78 3.98
C ALA A 89 -7.90 -15.71 4.52
N VAL A 90 -6.61 -15.38 4.26
CA VAL A 90 -5.48 -16.16 4.77
C VAL A 90 -5.51 -16.27 6.29
N ALA A 91 -5.73 -15.17 6.98
CA ALA A 91 -5.69 -15.14 8.44
C ALA A 91 -6.95 -15.77 9.06
N ARG A 92 -8.15 -15.41 8.58
CA ARG A 92 -9.43 -15.93 9.08
C ARG A 92 -9.54 -17.44 8.91
N ASP A 93 -9.21 -17.95 7.72
CA ASP A 93 -9.39 -19.35 7.38
C ASP A 93 -8.15 -20.21 7.69
N ARG A 94 -7.14 -19.59 8.33
CA ARG A 94 -5.90 -20.24 8.81
C ARG A 94 -5.18 -21.00 7.71
N HIS A 95 -5.06 -20.38 6.52
CA HIS A 95 -4.22 -20.90 5.46
C HIS A 95 -2.73 -20.82 5.83
N ASP A 96 -1.92 -21.74 5.31
CA ASP A 96 -0.46 -21.71 5.49
C ASP A 96 0.18 -20.50 4.78
N GLY A 97 -0.52 -19.93 3.81
CA GLY A 97 -0.16 -18.73 3.09
C GLY A 97 -1.18 -18.39 2.01
N GLY A 98 -0.92 -17.31 1.28
CA GLY A 98 -1.76 -16.90 0.17
C GLY A 98 -1.05 -16.05 -0.85
N ALA A 99 -1.64 -15.97 -2.03
CA ALA A 99 -1.16 -15.20 -3.16
C ALA A 99 -2.28 -14.37 -3.79
N GLN A 100 -2.02 -13.08 -4.00
CA GLN A 100 -2.85 -12.17 -4.78
C GLN A 100 -2.15 -11.89 -6.11
N ILE A 101 -2.81 -12.23 -7.21
CA ILE A 101 -2.32 -11.90 -8.54
C ILE A 101 -2.75 -10.48 -8.86
N THR A 102 -1.79 -9.56 -8.88
CA THR A 102 -2.03 -8.12 -9.05
C THR A 102 -0.75 -7.37 -9.39
N ALA A 103 -0.87 -6.23 -10.04
CA ALA A 103 0.18 -5.23 -10.14
C ALA A 103 -0.22 -3.88 -9.50
N SER A 104 -1.20 -3.89 -8.57
CA SER A 104 -1.67 -2.71 -7.83
C SER A 104 -1.99 -1.54 -8.78
N HIS A 105 -1.34 -0.41 -8.59
CA HIS A 105 -1.52 0.83 -9.35
C HIS A 105 -0.70 0.91 -10.65
N ASN A 106 0.05 -0.13 -11.01
CA ASN A 106 0.83 -0.11 -12.26
C ASN A 106 -0.10 -0.07 -13.49
N PRO A 107 0.37 0.48 -14.63
CA PRO A 107 -0.36 0.45 -15.90
C PRO A 107 -0.83 -0.95 -16.30
N LYS A 108 -1.83 -1.02 -17.18
CA LYS A 108 -2.54 -2.27 -17.55
C LYS A 108 -1.68 -3.39 -18.10
N GLN A 109 -0.52 -3.07 -18.68
CA GLN A 109 0.41 -4.06 -19.24
C GLN A 109 1.26 -4.77 -18.18
N TYR A 110 1.22 -4.35 -16.92
CA TYR A 110 1.91 -5.02 -15.83
C TYR A 110 1.03 -6.08 -15.18
N ASN A 111 1.70 -7.11 -14.62
CA ASN A 111 1.10 -8.01 -13.64
C ASN A 111 2.14 -8.39 -12.58
N GLY A 112 1.71 -9.14 -11.56
CA GLY A 112 2.58 -9.54 -10.48
C GLY A 112 1.89 -10.46 -9.48
N ILE A 113 2.60 -10.75 -8.38
CA ILE A 113 2.11 -11.65 -7.33
C ILE A 113 2.56 -11.09 -5.97
N LYS A 114 1.61 -10.69 -5.14
CA LYS A 114 1.85 -10.42 -3.72
C LYS A 114 1.64 -11.71 -2.94
N MET A 115 2.58 -12.09 -2.09
CA MET A 115 2.53 -13.35 -1.34
C MET A 115 2.68 -13.12 0.16
N VAL A 116 1.91 -13.88 0.93
CA VAL A 116 1.98 -13.90 2.39
C VAL A 116 2.02 -15.33 2.90
N ARG A 117 2.62 -15.54 4.06
CA ARG A 117 2.49 -16.78 4.84
C ARG A 117 1.35 -16.65 5.85
N GLN A 118 1.21 -17.63 6.71
CA GLN A 118 0.21 -17.68 7.78
C GLN A 118 0.05 -16.32 8.48
N GLU A 119 -1.17 -15.98 8.91
CA GLU A 119 -1.51 -14.71 9.57
C GLU A 119 -1.21 -13.45 8.72
N ALA A 120 -1.27 -13.60 7.40
CA ALA A 120 -0.95 -12.52 6.46
C ALA A 120 0.46 -11.91 6.65
N PHE A 121 1.43 -12.68 7.15
CA PHE A 121 2.79 -12.20 7.29
C PHE A 121 3.46 -12.11 5.91
N PRO A 122 3.95 -10.94 5.47
CA PRO A 122 4.42 -10.74 4.11
C PRO A 122 5.67 -11.57 3.79
N LEU A 123 5.77 -12.04 2.55
CA LEU A 123 7.02 -12.42 1.93
C LEU A 123 7.67 -11.17 1.31
N SER A 124 9.00 -11.09 1.38
CA SER A 124 9.78 -9.99 0.82
C SER A 124 11.11 -10.52 0.25
N GLY A 125 11.86 -9.67 -0.44
CA GLY A 125 13.19 -10.02 -0.94
C GLY A 125 14.12 -10.56 0.14
N GLU A 126 14.02 -10.02 1.35
CA GLU A 126 14.80 -10.44 2.54
C GLU A 126 14.16 -11.62 3.29
N ALA A 127 12.94 -12.05 2.93
CA ALA A 127 12.17 -13.05 3.67
C ALA A 127 11.25 -13.86 2.75
N GLY A 128 11.82 -14.80 2.01
CA GLY A 128 11.12 -15.81 1.24
C GLY A 128 11.15 -15.61 -0.28
N LEU A 129 11.06 -14.39 -0.81
CA LEU A 129 11.08 -14.18 -2.27
C LEU A 129 12.44 -14.53 -2.89
N GLY A 130 13.55 -14.21 -2.20
CA GLY A 130 14.89 -14.56 -2.63
C GLY A 130 15.09 -16.06 -2.70
N GLU A 131 14.67 -16.78 -1.67
CA GLU A 131 14.78 -18.23 -1.58
C GLU A 131 13.92 -18.92 -2.64
N ILE A 132 12.70 -18.43 -2.90
CA ILE A 132 11.84 -18.95 -3.98
C ILE A 132 12.52 -18.74 -5.34
N ARG A 133 13.04 -17.54 -5.61
CA ARG A 133 13.80 -17.23 -6.82
C ARG A 133 14.96 -18.21 -7.01
N ASP A 134 15.77 -18.38 -5.96
CA ASP A 134 16.98 -19.18 -6.02
C ASP A 134 16.67 -20.68 -6.22
N MET A 135 15.60 -21.20 -5.63
CA MET A 135 15.13 -22.56 -5.91
C MET A 135 14.73 -22.74 -7.37
N ILE A 136 14.11 -21.73 -8.00
CA ILE A 136 13.69 -21.81 -9.40
C ILE A 136 14.90 -21.71 -10.33
N VAL A 137 15.74 -20.71 -10.13
CA VAL A 137 16.91 -20.41 -10.97
C VAL A 137 17.92 -21.56 -10.95
N ASN A 138 18.18 -22.12 -9.77
CA ASN A 138 19.13 -23.23 -9.59
C ASN A 138 18.50 -24.61 -9.86
N GLN A 139 17.26 -24.65 -10.38
CA GLN A 139 16.52 -25.90 -10.63
C GLN A 139 16.45 -26.82 -9.39
N ALA A 140 16.42 -26.22 -8.20
CA ALA A 140 16.42 -26.89 -6.90
C ALA A 140 15.01 -27.09 -6.31
N LEU A 141 13.96 -26.86 -7.10
CA LEU A 141 12.59 -27.15 -6.66
C LEU A 141 12.47 -28.66 -6.38
N PRO A 142 11.87 -29.06 -5.24
CA PRO A 142 11.58 -30.46 -4.96
C PRO A 142 10.76 -31.09 -6.09
N ALA A 143 10.90 -32.40 -6.24
CA ALA A 143 10.06 -33.15 -7.19
C ALA A 143 8.57 -32.85 -6.94
N PRO A 144 7.75 -32.80 -8.00
CA PRO A 144 6.30 -32.68 -7.83
C PRO A 144 5.73 -33.77 -6.91
N ALA A 145 4.68 -33.45 -6.19
CA ALA A 145 3.98 -34.42 -5.37
C ALA A 145 3.42 -35.58 -6.24
N ALA A 146 3.41 -36.77 -5.72
CA ALA A 146 2.88 -37.95 -6.43
C ALA A 146 1.38 -37.76 -6.79
N LYS A 147 0.65 -37.03 -5.95
CA LYS A 147 -0.74 -36.63 -6.19
C LYS A 147 -0.84 -35.12 -6.04
N PRO A 148 -1.33 -34.39 -7.05
CA PRO A 148 -1.61 -32.96 -6.92
C PRO A 148 -2.63 -32.68 -5.81
N GLY A 149 -2.49 -31.52 -5.16
CA GLY A 149 -3.47 -31.03 -4.19
C GLY A 149 -4.84 -30.75 -4.80
N GLY A 150 -5.85 -30.64 -3.96
CA GLY A 150 -7.22 -30.30 -4.33
C GLY A 150 -7.35 -28.85 -4.82
N LEU A 151 -8.50 -28.54 -5.44
CA LEU A 151 -8.93 -27.20 -5.77
C LEU A 151 -10.36 -27.02 -5.29
N SER A 152 -10.63 -25.96 -4.54
CA SER A 152 -11.96 -25.57 -4.10
C SER A 152 -12.13 -24.06 -4.26
N GLN A 153 -13.38 -23.59 -4.24
CA GLN A 153 -13.70 -22.17 -4.29
C GLN A 153 -14.42 -21.74 -3.02
N MET A 154 -14.16 -20.53 -2.57
CA MET A 154 -14.85 -19.89 -1.44
C MET A 154 -15.12 -18.42 -1.73
N ASP A 155 -16.15 -17.89 -1.10
CA ASP A 155 -16.45 -16.45 -1.05
C ASP A 155 -16.15 -15.91 0.36
N VAL A 156 -15.70 -14.66 0.42
CA VAL A 156 -15.30 -14.01 1.66
C VAL A 156 -15.87 -12.60 1.82
N LEU A 157 -16.60 -12.11 0.80
CA LEU A 157 -16.99 -10.70 0.71
C LEU A 157 -17.85 -10.25 1.89
N ASP A 158 -18.89 -10.98 2.23
CA ASP A 158 -19.81 -10.57 3.30
C ASP A 158 -19.14 -10.60 4.70
N ASP A 159 -18.26 -11.56 4.94
CA ASP A 159 -17.52 -11.64 6.21
C ASP A 159 -16.45 -10.55 6.29
N TYR A 160 -15.80 -10.23 5.15
CA TYR A 160 -14.86 -9.14 5.07
C TYR A 160 -15.54 -7.79 5.30
N VAL A 161 -16.71 -7.54 4.71
CA VAL A 161 -17.51 -6.32 4.93
C VAL A 161 -17.86 -6.17 6.42
N LYS A 162 -18.30 -7.24 7.09
CA LYS A 162 -18.56 -7.22 8.55
C LYS A 162 -17.29 -6.89 9.34
N HIS A 163 -16.16 -7.48 8.96
CA HIS A 163 -14.87 -7.21 9.59
C HIS A 163 -14.46 -5.74 9.47
N VAL A 164 -14.52 -5.17 8.26
CA VAL A 164 -14.18 -3.76 8.02
C VAL A 164 -15.11 -2.81 8.80
N LEU A 165 -16.42 -3.08 8.81
CA LEU A 165 -17.39 -2.29 9.59
C LEU A 165 -17.16 -2.36 11.10
N SER A 166 -16.54 -3.42 11.62
CA SER A 166 -16.27 -3.57 13.06
C SER A 166 -15.24 -2.57 13.61
N PHE A 167 -14.51 -1.85 12.74
CA PHE A 167 -13.54 -0.83 13.14
C PHE A 167 -14.17 0.49 13.58
N ILE A 168 -15.44 0.71 13.25
CA ILE A 168 -16.17 1.95 13.53
C ILE A 168 -17.48 1.69 14.29
N ASP A 169 -18.00 2.72 14.94
CA ASP A 169 -19.41 2.75 15.38
C ASP A 169 -20.27 3.35 14.27
N THR A 170 -20.93 2.51 13.49
CA THR A 170 -21.78 2.96 12.37
C THR A 170 -22.93 3.88 12.79
N ARG A 171 -23.34 3.86 14.07
CA ARG A 171 -24.46 4.66 14.61
C ARG A 171 -24.14 6.15 14.73
N ILE A 172 -22.86 6.51 14.84
CA ILE A 172 -22.44 7.91 14.97
C ILE A 172 -22.14 8.58 13.62
N ILE A 173 -22.06 7.79 12.56
CA ILE A 173 -21.77 8.31 11.22
C ILE A 173 -22.88 9.28 10.78
N LYS A 174 -22.49 10.50 10.39
CA LYS A 174 -23.40 11.50 9.86
C LYS A 174 -23.74 11.22 8.39
N PRO A 175 -24.87 11.77 7.88
CA PRO A 175 -25.29 11.57 6.48
C PRO A 175 -24.49 12.43 5.51
N PHE A 176 -23.20 12.14 5.37
CA PHE A 176 -22.30 12.84 4.45
C PHE A 176 -22.67 12.59 2.98
N ASN A 177 -22.39 13.58 2.12
CA ASN A 177 -22.34 13.43 0.67
C ASN A 177 -20.90 13.04 0.30
N VAL A 178 -20.70 11.85 -0.21
CA VAL A 178 -19.37 11.26 -0.47
C VAL A 178 -19.23 10.97 -1.96
N VAL A 179 -18.16 11.47 -2.58
CA VAL A 179 -17.76 11.04 -3.92
C VAL A 179 -16.73 9.91 -3.77
N LEU A 180 -16.99 8.80 -4.45
CA LEU A 180 -16.16 7.60 -4.41
C LEU A 180 -15.58 7.33 -5.80
N ASP A 181 -14.28 7.07 -5.89
CA ASP A 181 -13.61 6.69 -7.13
C ASP A 181 -12.87 5.35 -6.94
N ALA A 182 -13.31 4.35 -7.68
CA ALA A 182 -12.72 3.01 -7.66
C ALA A 182 -11.62 2.80 -8.72
N GLY A 183 -11.38 3.77 -9.62
CA GLY A 183 -10.41 3.66 -10.70
C GLY A 183 -10.61 2.45 -11.60
N SER A 184 -11.84 2.00 -11.81
CA SER A 184 -12.21 0.72 -12.46
C SER A 184 -11.56 -0.52 -11.82
N GLY A 185 -11.11 -0.38 -10.58
CA GLY A 185 -10.41 -1.38 -9.78
C GLY A 185 -11.28 -2.09 -8.75
N MET A 186 -10.62 -2.75 -7.81
CA MET A 186 -11.26 -3.61 -6.80
C MET A 186 -12.06 -2.82 -5.76
N GLY A 187 -11.89 -1.49 -5.67
CA GLY A 187 -12.76 -0.61 -4.89
C GLY A 187 -14.24 -0.75 -5.27
N GLY A 188 -14.52 -0.98 -6.56
CA GLY A 188 -15.88 -1.21 -7.09
C GLY A 188 -16.58 -2.47 -6.55
N LEU A 189 -15.80 -3.47 -6.09
CA LEU A 189 -16.35 -4.69 -5.49
C LEU A 189 -16.83 -4.47 -4.05
N VAL A 190 -16.05 -3.74 -3.26
CA VAL A 190 -16.20 -3.69 -1.80
C VAL A 190 -16.97 -2.46 -1.33
N ALA A 191 -16.64 -1.28 -1.87
CA ALA A 191 -17.19 -0.01 -1.40
C ALA A 191 -18.73 0.05 -1.44
N PRO A 192 -19.44 -0.46 -2.49
CA PRO A 192 -20.90 -0.48 -2.48
C PRO A 192 -21.49 -1.20 -1.27
N LYS A 193 -20.92 -2.36 -0.91
CA LYS A 193 -21.37 -3.18 0.22
C LYS A 193 -21.17 -2.51 1.57
N LEU A 194 -20.09 -1.72 1.71
CA LEU A 194 -19.81 -0.95 2.91
C LEU A 194 -20.74 0.26 3.05
N PHE A 195 -20.87 1.05 1.98
CA PHE A 195 -21.65 2.29 2.01
C PHE A 195 -23.15 2.06 2.06
N GLU A 196 -23.67 0.92 1.59
CA GLU A 196 -25.06 0.49 1.84
C GLU A 196 -25.43 0.41 3.34
N ARG A 197 -24.45 0.25 4.22
CA ARG A 197 -24.61 0.13 5.68
C ARG A 197 -24.44 1.46 6.42
N LEU A 198 -24.19 2.55 5.70
CA LEU A 198 -23.94 3.87 6.26
C LEU A 198 -25.04 4.85 5.80
N PRO A 199 -25.34 5.89 6.58
CA PRO A 199 -26.33 6.89 6.21
C PRO A 199 -25.82 7.89 5.14
N CYS A 200 -24.69 7.59 4.50
CA CYS A 200 -24.07 8.45 3.49
C CYS A 200 -24.81 8.42 2.15
N ARG A 201 -24.80 9.57 1.47
CA ARG A 201 -25.19 9.64 0.06
C ARG A 201 -23.94 9.54 -0.79
N THR A 202 -23.88 8.56 -1.68
CA THR A 202 -22.70 8.31 -2.50
C THR A 202 -22.91 8.70 -3.96
N THR A 203 -21.90 9.34 -4.54
CA THR A 203 -21.73 9.50 -5.98
C THR A 203 -20.52 8.68 -6.39
N THR A 204 -20.69 7.75 -7.32
CA THR A 204 -19.64 6.81 -7.74
C THR A 204 -19.00 7.18 -9.06
N LEU A 205 -17.69 7.03 -9.18
CA LEU A 205 -16.88 7.20 -10.38
C LEU A 205 -16.08 5.93 -10.63
N CYS A 206 -16.02 5.48 -11.88
CA CYS A 206 -15.18 4.34 -12.29
C CYS A 206 -15.42 3.07 -11.45
N PHE A 207 -16.70 2.76 -11.13
CA PHE A 207 -17.07 1.59 -10.29
C PHE A 207 -17.30 0.32 -11.12
N GLU A 208 -17.38 0.43 -12.43
CA GLU A 208 -17.34 -0.72 -13.31
C GLU A 208 -15.92 -1.30 -13.29
N ILE A 209 -15.81 -2.57 -12.88
CA ILE A 209 -14.53 -3.25 -12.71
C ILE A 209 -14.01 -3.64 -14.10
N ASP A 210 -12.95 -2.96 -14.58
CA ASP A 210 -12.43 -3.13 -15.92
C ASP A 210 -10.89 -3.02 -15.93
N GLY A 211 -10.21 -4.14 -16.18
CA GLY A 211 -8.74 -4.20 -16.25
C GLY A 211 -8.11 -3.47 -17.44
N THR A 212 -8.91 -2.83 -18.32
CA THR A 212 -8.42 -1.94 -19.38
C THR A 212 -8.18 -0.51 -18.90
N PHE A 213 -8.72 -0.12 -17.72
CA PHE A 213 -8.68 1.23 -17.14
C PHE A 213 -9.15 2.31 -18.13
N PRO A 214 -10.42 2.27 -18.58
CA PRO A 214 -10.88 3.10 -19.71
C PRO A 214 -10.93 4.60 -19.42
N ASN A 215 -11.00 5.02 -18.15
CA ASN A 215 -11.14 6.43 -17.76
C ASN A 215 -9.77 7.04 -17.38
N HIS A 216 -9.12 6.49 -16.36
CA HIS A 216 -7.79 6.87 -15.90
C HIS A 216 -7.08 5.67 -15.28
N GLU A 217 -5.76 5.75 -15.13
CA GLU A 217 -5.02 4.73 -14.38
C GLU A 217 -5.41 4.77 -12.89
N ALA A 218 -5.55 3.61 -12.28
CA ALA A 218 -5.96 3.49 -10.87
C ALA A 218 -4.80 3.83 -9.90
N ASN A 219 -4.29 5.05 -10.01
CA ASN A 219 -3.23 5.60 -9.18
C ASN A 219 -3.53 7.04 -8.75
N PRO A 220 -4.25 7.26 -7.66
CA PRO A 220 -4.64 8.60 -7.20
C PRO A 220 -3.47 9.50 -6.73
N LEU A 221 -2.24 8.98 -6.59
CA LEU A 221 -1.07 9.82 -6.33
C LEU A 221 -0.71 10.72 -7.51
N ILE A 222 -1.06 10.30 -8.72
CA ILE A 222 -0.88 11.10 -9.94
C ILE A 222 -2.04 12.08 -10.06
N GLU A 223 -1.72 13.36 -10.21
CA GLU A 223 -2.73 14.44 -10.23
C GLU A 223 -3.75 14.27 -11.35
N GLU A 224 -3.29 13.90 -12.52
CA GLU A 224 -4.15 13.68 -13.69
C GLU A 224 -5.24 12.64 -13.42
N ASN A 225 -4.91 11.59 -12.66
CA ASN A 225 -5.83 10.48 -12.38
C ASN A 225 -6.90 10.81 -11.33
N ARG A 226 -6.76 11.92 -10.61
CA ARG A 226 -7.75 12.37 -9.61
C ARG A 226 -8.57 13.58 -10.03
N ARG A 227 -8.41 14.08 -11.26
CA ARG A 227 -9.16 15.26 -11.75
C ARG A 227 -10.66 15.06 -11.66
N ASP A 228 -11.15 13.91 -12.13
CA ASP A 228 -12.58 13.62 -12.17
C ASP A 228 -13.22 13.62 -10.79
N ILE A 229 -12.54 13.04 -9.78
CA ILE A 229 -13.06 13.04 -8.41
C ILE A 229 -13.00 14.43 -7.79
N VAL A 230 -11.93 15.20 -8.02
CA VAL A 230 -11.80 16.59 -7.54
C VAL A 230 -12.91 17.46 -8.12
N ASP A 231 -13.09 17.44 -9.44
CA ASP A 231 -14.14 18.20 -10.13
C ASP A 231 -15.55 17.79 -9.64
N ARG A 232 -15.72 16.49 -9.37
CA ARG A 232 -17.00 15.96 -8.90
C ARG A 232 -17.31 16.40 -7.47
N VAL A 233 -16.32 16.37 -6.56
CA VAL A 233 -16.46 16.87 -5.18
C VAL A 233 -16.91 18.31 -5.17
N VAL A 234 -16.23 19.18 -5.94
CA VAL A 234 -16.52 20.62 -5.99
C VAL A 234 -17.90 20.87 -6.61
N ARG A 235 -18.20 20.22 -7.75
CA ARG A 235 -19.47 20.42 -8.48
C ARG A 235 -20.68 20.00 -7.64
N ASP A 236 -20.60 18.85 -6.97
CA ASP A 236 -21.70 18.28 -6.19
C ASP A 236 -21.74 18.82 -4.76
N ARG A 237 -20.76 19.68 -4.38
CA ARG A 237 -20.59 20.20 -3.02
C ARG A 237 -20.55 19.05 -2.01
N ALA A 238 -19.78 18.02 -2.34
CA ALA A 238 -19.63 16.86 -1.47
C ALA A 238 -18.80 17.21 -0.22
N ASP A 239 -19.03 16.49 0.87
CA ASP A 239 -18.31 16.69 2.11
C ASP A 239 -16.88 16.12 2.02
N ILE A 240 -16.70 15.07 1.19
CA ILE A 240 -15.44 14.35 1.03
C ILE A 240 -15.43 13.54 -0.27
N GLY A 241 -14.25 13.44 -0.89
CA GLY A 241 -13.92 12.47 -1.93
C GLY A 241 -13.01 11.37 -1.36
N ILE A 242 -13.25 10.12 -1.76
CA ILE A 242 -12.45 8.96 -1.38
C ILE A 242 -12.08 8.17 -2.63
N ALA A 243 -10.78 7.93 -2.85
CA ALA A 243 -10.29 7.19 -4.00
C ALA A 243 -9.41 6.02 -3.57
N TRP A 244 -9.43 4.93 -4.34
CA TRP A 244 -8.60 3.76 -4.15
C TRP A 244 -7.69 3.51 -5.36
N ASP A 245 -6.59 2.79 -5.13
CA ASP A 245 -5.79 2.26 -6.22
C ASP A 245 -6.36 0.94 -6.78
N GLY A 246 -5.71 0.38 -7.80
CA GLY A 246 -6.29 -0.70 -8.60
C GLY A 246 -6.67 -1.95 -7.81
N ASP A 247 -5.87 -2.39 -6.86
CA ASP A 247 -6.16 -3.54 -5.99
C ASP A 247 -6.71 -3.16 -4.60
N ALA A 248 -7.01 -1.84 -4.42
CA ALA A 248 -7.72 -1.23 -3.30
C ALA A 248 -7.07 -1.44 -1.91
N ASP A 249 -5.75 -1.65 -1.86
CA ASP A 249 -5.03 -1.70 -0.58
C ASP A 249 -4.55 -0.31 -0.10
N ARG A 250 -4.77 0.75 -0.91
CA ARG A 250 -4.50 2.15 -0.56
C ARG A 250 -5.76 3.01 -0.64
N CYS A 251 -5.80 4.04 0.21
CA CYS A 251 -6.91 4.97 0.32
C CYS A 251 -6.42 6.42 0.29
N PHE A 252 -7.12 7.27 -0.45
CA PHE A 252 -6.79 8.67 -0.63
C PHE A 252 -8.02 9.54 -0.44
N PHE A 253 -7.81 10.79 -0.01
CA PHE A 253 -8.87 11.70 0.39
C PHE A 253 -8.76 13.05 -0.32
N ILE A 254 -9.93 13.57 -0.70
CA ILE A 254 -10.15 14.92 -1.21
C ILE A 254 -11.12 15.63 -0.27
N ASP A 255 -10.80 16.82 0.20
CA ASP A 255 -11.73 17.58 1.05
C ASP A 255 -12.85 18.24 0.23
N GLY A 256 -13.84 18.84 0.92
CA GLY A 256 -14.99 19.47 0.28
C GLY A 256 -14.64 20.68 -0.59
N SER A 257 -13.43 21.21 -0.52
CA SER A 257 -12.93 22.28 -1.41
C SER A 257 -12.29 21.73 -2.69
N GLY A 258 -12.10 20.40 -2.80
CA GLY A 258 -11.43 19.72 -3.91
C GLY A 258 -9.93 19.56 -3.68
N GLU A 259 -9.43 19.84 -2.47
CA GLU A 259 -8.01 19.69 -2.19
C GLU A 259 -7.65 18.24 -1.83
N PHE A 260 -6.61 17.71 -2.47
CA PHE A 260 -6.05 16.40 -2.15
C PHE A 260 -5.30 16.45 -0.82
N ILE A 261 -5.62 15.52 0.09
CA ILE A 261 -5.00 15.47 1.41
C ILE A 261 -3.77 14.57 1.38
N ALA A 262 -2.62 15.13 1.72
CA ALA A 262 -1.36 14.39 1.79
C ALA A 262 -1.45 13.24 2.80
N GLY A 263 -0.85 12.10 2.46
CA GLY A 263 -0.84 10.90 3.31
C GLY A 263 -0.24 11.12 4.69
N ASP A 264 0.64 12.10 4.83
CA ASP A 264 1.16 12.60 6.11
C ASP A 264 0.05 13.04 7.06
N PHE A 265 -0.80 13.93 6.59
CA PHE A 265 -1.90 14.49 7.37
C PHE A 265 -3.00 13.46 7.61
N VAL A 266 -3.27 12.61 6.62
CA VAL A 266 -4.19 11.47 6.81
C VAL A 266 -3.67 10.54 7.91
N THR A 267 -2.37 10.19 7.89
CA THR A 267 -1.75 9.37 8.93
C THR A 267 -1.87 10.01 10.33
N ALA A 268 -1.67 11.33 10.42
CA ALA A 268 -1.82 12.07 11.67
C ALA A 268 -3.27 12.03 12.20
N LEU A 269 -4.27 12.26 11.33
CA LEU A 269 -5.69 12.22 11.71
C LEU A 269 -6.15 10.80 12.09
N LEU A 270 -5.71 9.77 11.38
CA LEU A 270 -6.01 8.38 11.73
C LEU A 270 -5.33 7.97 13.04
N ALA A 271 -4.10 8.44 13.30
CA ALA A 271 -3.44 8.24 14.60
C ALA A 271 -4.25 8.87 15.74
N GLU A 272 -4.79 10.09 15.55
CA GLU A 272 -5.72 10.71 16.50
C GLU A 272 -6.94 9.83 16.73
N ALA A 273 -7.61 9.36 15.67
CA ALA A 273 -8.80 8.51 15.77
C ALA A 273 -8.54 7.23 16.58
N PHE A 274 -7.37 6.60 16.41
CA PHE A 274 -6.97 5.42 17.17
C PHE A 274 -6.61 5.74 18.61
N LEU A 275 -5.87 6.82 18.86
CA LEU A 275 -5.42 7.17 20.21
C LEU A 275 -6.53 7.68 21.10
N ILE A 276 -7.61 8.25 20.55
CA ILE A 276 -8.84 8.53 21.30
C ILE A 276 -9.44 7.24 21.88
N LYS A 277 -9.46 6.16 21.08
CA LYS A 277 -9.98 4.85 21.48
C LYS A 277 -9.00 4.05 22.35
N HIS A 278 -7.69 4.22 22.13
CA HIS A 278 -6.61 3.44 22.72
C HIS A 278 -5.47 4.34 23.24
N PRO A 279 -5.66 5.08 24.35
CA PRO A 279 -4.62 5.95 24.91
C PRO A 279 -3.33 5.17 25.23
N GLY A 280 -2.18 5.77 24.95
CA GLY A 280 -0.87 5.16 25.21
C GLY A 280 -0.38 4.17 24.14
N ALA A 281 -1.17 3.93 23.09
CA ALA A 281 -0.81 2.97 22.07
C ALA A 281 0.37 3.42 21.20
N LYS A 282 1.05 2.45 20.57
CA LYS A 282 2.14 2.67 19.63
C LYS A 282 1.59 2.84 18.22
N ILE A 283 2.12 3.83 17.50
CA ILE A 283 1.80 4.16 16.10
C ILE A 283 3.09 4.11 15.28
N VAL A 284 3.10 3.35 14.20
CA VAL A 284 4.24 3.29 13.25
C VAL A 284 4.01 4.29 12.12
N TYR A 285 5.05 5.04 11.74
CA TYR A 285 4.98 5.97 10.64
C TYR A 285 6.28 5.94 9.81
N ASP A 286 6.20 6.39 8.58
CA ASP A 286 7.31 6.29 7.63
C ASP A 286 8.32 7.44 7.80
N VAL A 287 9.58 7.16 7.50
CA VAL A 287 10.70 8.09 7.67
C VAL A 287 10.57 9.40 6.87
N ARG A 288 9.71 9.42 5.84
CA ARG A 288 9.42 10.59 5.00
C ARG A 288 8.35 11.48 5.60
N ALA A 289 7.57 10.96 6.57
CA ALA A 289 6.35 11.61 7.02
C ALA A 289 6.64 12.92 7.77
N SER A 290 5.70 13.85 7.63
CA SER A 290 5.64 15.11 8.35
C SER A 290 5.73 14.91 9.87
N TYR A 291 6.31 15.87 10.55
CA TYR A 291 6.27 15.97 12.02
C TYR A 291 4.84 16.06 12.57
N ALA A 292 3.86 16.38 11.74
CA ALA A 292 2.46 16.31 12.10
C ALA A 292 2.07 14.97 12.73
N VAL A 293 2.64 13.86 12.22
CA VAL A 293 2.35 12.51 12.74
C VAL A 293 2.88 12.35 14.16
N LYS A 294 4.16 12.60 14.40
CA LYS A 294 4.76 12.43 15.74
C LYS A 294 4.16 13.38 16.76
N ASP A 295 3.86 14.63 16.36
CA ASP A 295 3.27 15.63 17.26
C ASP A 295 1.82 15.27 17.60
N MET A 296 1.04 14.75 16.63
CA MET A 296 -0.32 14.26 16.88
C MET A 296 -0.30 13.05 17.83
N VAL A 297 0.61 12.11 17.59
CA VAL A 297 0.76 10.93 18.48
C VAL A 297 1.12 11.36 19.91
N ALA A 298 2.06 12.30 20.07
CA ALA A 298 2.43 12.82 21.38
C ALA A 298 1.28 13.59 22.05
N LYS A 299 0.54 14.41 21.29
CA LYS A 299 -0.63 15.18 21.79
C LYS A 299 -1.69 14.27 22.40
N TYR A 300 -1.89 13.09 21.83
CA TYR A 300 -2.87 12.10 22.33
C TYR A 300 -2.25 11.01 23.22
N GLY A 301 -1.02 11.23 23.72
CA GLY A 301 -0.37 10.39 24.73
C GLY A 301 0.11 9.04 24.18
N GLY A 302 0.26 8.88 22.87
CA GLY A 302 0.78 7.68 22.23
C GLY A 302 2.31 7.67 22.11
N SER A 303 2.86 6.60 21.52
CA SER A 303 4.27 6.43 21.20
C SER A 303 4.47 6.33 19.69
N ALA A 304 5.16 7.30 19.08
CA ALA A 304 5.45 7.34 17.65
C ALA A 304 6.73 6.54 17.33
N LEU A 305 6.62 5.57 16.43
CA LEU A 305 7.71 4.69 16.01
C LEU A 305 8.00 4.91 14.52
N MET A 306 9.12 5.58 14.22
CA MET A 306 9.57 5.77 12.85
C MET A 306 10.02 4.43 12.23
N ASN A 307 9.73 4.22 10.94
CA ASN A 307 10.10 3.03 10.19
C ASN A 307 10.60 3.37 8.79
N ARG A 308 11.39 2.48 8.20
CA ARG A 308 11.75 2.54 6.77
C ARG A 308 10.52 2.32 5.88
N VAL A 309 10.59 2.82 4.65
CA VAL A 309 9.50 2.71 3.66
C VAL A 309 9.30 1.26 3.22
N GLY A 310 8.02 0.87 3.08
CA GLY A 310 7.63 -0.39 2.46
C GLY A 310 6.77 -1.28 3.35
N HIS A 311 5.67 -1.75 2.76
CA HIS A 311 4.61 -2.47 3.46
C HIS A 311 5.08 -3.72 4.25
N ALA A 312 6.09 -4.45 3.75
CA ALA A 312 6.61 -5.61 4.46
C ALA A 312 7.32 -5.24 5.77
N PHE A 313 8.01 -4.09 5.79
CA PHE A 313 8.70 -3.60 7.00
C PHE A 313 7.71 -3.06 8.03
N PHE A 314 6.66 -2.36 7.58
CA PHE A 314 5.58 -1.91 8.46
C PHE A 314 4.90 -3.08 9.16
N LYS A 315 4.45 -4.08 8.40
CA LYS A 315 3.79 -5.28 8.93
C LYS A 315 4.67 -6.03 9.95
N ARG A 316 5.99 -6.08 9.72
CA ARG A 316 6.97 -6.66 10.67
C ARG A 316 7.09 -5.81 11.92
N ARG A 317 7.41 -4.50 11.76
CA ARG A 317 7.62 -3.58 12.88
C ARG A 317 6.42 -3.48 13.79
N MET A 318 5.22 -3.41 13.23
CA MET A 318 3.99 -3.36 14.01
C MET A 318 3.78 -4.60 14.87
N ARG A 319 4.11 -5.80 14.35
CA ARG A 319 4.02 -7.05 15.12
C ARG A 319 5.05 -7.08 16.24
N GLU A 320 6.29 -6.75 15.95
CA GLU A 320 7.38 -6.72 16.94
C GLU A 320 7.09 -5.77 18.09
N GLU A 321 6.51 -4.61 17.80
CA GLU A 321 6.22 -3.57 18.79
C GLU A 321 4.82 -3.67 19.40
N GLY A 322 3.91 -4.47 18.85
CA GLY A 322 2.51 -4.48 19.21
C GLY A 322 1.80 -3.17 18.88
N ALA A 323 2.24 -2.47 17.82
CA ALA A 323 1.63 -1.21 17.40
C ALA A 323 0.24 -1.45 16.83
N ILE A 324 -0.71 -0.57 17.16
CA ILE A 324 -2.12 -0.76 16.77
C ILE A 324 -2.44 -0.23 15.38
N PHE A 325 -1.69 0.78 14.93
CA PHE A 325 -1.87 1.45 13.65
C PHE A 325 -0.51 1.80 13.05
N GLY A 326 -0.44 1.81 11.73
CA GLY A 326 0.69 2.34 10.97
C GLY A 326 0.22 3.03 9.70
N GLY A 327 0.95 4.07 9.25
CA GLY A 327 0.61 4.79 8.03
C GLY A 327 1.84 5.21 7.23
N GLU A 328 1.76 5.04 5.90
CA GLU A 328 2.74 5.54 4.94
C GLU A 328 2.18 6.74 4.18
N VAL A 329 3.05 7.66 3.78
CA VAL A 329 2.68 8.84 2.96
C VAL A 329 2.08 8.44 1.60
N THR A 330 2.30 7.21 1.16
CA THR A 330 1.80 6.64 -0.10
C THR A 330 0.39 6.08 -0.03
N GLY A 331 -0.32 6.24 1.09
CA GLY A 331 -1.72 5.85 1.26
C GLY A 331 -1.92 4.40 1.74
N HIS A 332 -0.87 3.69 2.15
CA HIS A 332 -1.00 2.41 2.86
C HIS A 332 -1.22 2.65 4.36
N TYR A 333 -2.27 2.05 4.90
CA TYR A 333 -2.62 2.12 6.32
C TYR A 333 -2.79 0.72 6.89
N TYR A 334 -2.09 0.43 7.97
CA TYR A 334 -1.94 -0.89 8.58
C TYR A 334 -2.64 -0.93 9.94
N PHE A 335 -3.30 -2.04 10.25
CA PHE A 335 -4.10 -2.16 11.45
C PHE A 335 -3.79 -3.48 12.16
N ARG A 336 -3.45 -3.42 13.46
CA ARG A 336 -3.22 -4.62 14.28
C ARG A 336 -4.40 -5.59 14.18
N ASP A 337 -5.60 -5.07 14.33
CA ASP A 337 -6.82 -5.86 14.39
C ASP A 337 -7.31 -6.29 12.98
N ASN A 338 -6.59 -5.86 11.92
CA ASN A 338 -6.63 -6.42 10.57
C ASN A 338 -5.38 -7.28 10.29
N PHE A 339 -4.96 -8.08 11.26
CA PHE A 339 -3.79 -8.96 11.15
C PHE A 339 -2.49 -8.22 10.78
N TYR A 340 -2.34 -6.97 11.20
CA TYR A 340 -1.25 -6.07 10.83
C TYR A 340 -1.10 -5.82 9.33
N ALA A 341 -2.11 -6.15 8.55
CA ALA A 341 -2.15 -5.91 7.12
C ALA A 341 -2.63 -4.49 6.79
N ASP A 342 -2.23 -4.01 5.63
CA ASP A 342 -2.79 -2.82 5.01
C ASP A 342 -4.25 -3.06 4.58
N ASN A 343 -5.00 -1.97 4.50
CA ASN A 343 -6.40 -1.99 4.13
C ASN A 343 -6.80 -0.61 3.59
N GLY A 344 -7.46 -0.58 2.43
CA GLY A 344 -7.91 0.67 1.82
C GLY A 344 -9.30 1.11 2.28
N PHE A 345 -10.10 0.26 2.92
CA PHE A 345 -11.48 0.59 3.29
C PHE A 345 -11.61 1.05 4.75
N ILE A 346 -10.83 0.47 5.66
CA ILE A 346 -10.84 0.86 7.08
C ILE A 346 -10.51 2.35 7.24
N PRO A 347 -9.48 2.94 6.57
CA PRO A 347 -9.18 4.37 6.71
C PRO A 347 -10.33 5.25 6.20
N ALA A 348 -11.04 4.85 5.15
CA ALA A 348 -12.21 5.55 4.65
C ALA A 348 -13.30 5.67 5.72
N LEU A 349 -13.62 4.56 6.37
CA LEU A 349 -14.62 4.52 7.43
C LEU A 349 -14.19 5.28 8.69
N LEU A 350 -12.93 5.14 9.11
CA LEU A 350 -12.36 5.86 10.26
C LEU A 350 -12.36 7.38 10.06
N MET A 351 -12.10 7.85 8.83
CA MET A 351 -12.16 9.28 8.53
C MET A 351 -13.58 9.81 8.68
N LEU A 352 -14.59 9.11 8.14
CA LEU A 352 -16.00 9.47 8.33
C LEU A 352 -16.42 9.45 9.81
N GLU A 353 -15.94 8.47 10.58
CA GLU A 353 -16.16 8.39 12.01
C GLU A 353 -15.52 9.58 12.74
N LEU A 354 -14.28 9.94 12.42
CA LEU A 354 -13.58 11.08 13.02
C LEU A 354 -14.29 12.40 12.74
N MET A 355 -14.67 12.64 11.48
CA MET A 355 -15.45 13.82 11.06
C MET A 355 -16.79 13.89 11.81
N SER A 356 -17.47 12.76 11.97
CA SER A 356 -18.74 12.67 12.69
C SER A 356 -18.58 12.97 14.18
N HIS A 357 -17.58 12.35 14.80
CA HIS A 357 -17.28 12.50 16.25
C HIS A 357 -16.92 13.96 16.60
N LYS A 358 -16.10 14.59 15.78
CA LYS A 358 -15.67 15.99 15.98
C LYS A 358 -16.69 17.01 15.54
N GLY A 359 -17.61 16.64 14.67
CA GLY A 359 -18.54 17.57 14.05
C GLY A 359 -17.87 18.58 13.10
N GLN A 360 -16.73 18.20 12.52
CA GLN A 360 -15.87 19.02 11.66
C GLN A 360 -15.79 18.41 10.24
N THR A 361 -15.61 19.28 9.27
CA THR A 361 -15.26 18.88 7.89
C THR A 361 -13.82 18.39 7.83
N LEU A 362 -13.47 17.64 6.77
CA LEU A 362 -12.08 17.21 6.55
C LEU A 362 -11.14 18.43 6.41
N GLN A 363 -11.59 19.48 5.72
CA GLN A 363 -10.84 20.72 5.59
C GLN A 363 -10.52 21.36 6.95
N GLU A 364 -11.50 21.43 7.86
CA GLU A 364 -11.29 21.96 9.22
C GLU A 364 -10.36 21.11 10.07
N LEU A 365 -10.39 19.78 9.90
CA LEU A 365 -9.47 18.86 10.60
C LEU A 365 -8.02 19.03 10.11
N VAL A 366 -7.81 19.26 8.83
CA VAL A 366 -6.47 19.37 8.22
C VAL A 366 -5.88 20.79 8.36
N ALA A 367 -6.72 21.82 8.43
CA ALA A 367 -6.27 23.22 8.43
C ALA A 367 -5.19 23.52 9.51
N PRO A 368 -5.30 23.08 10.77
CA PRO A 368 -4.27 23.32 11.77
C PRO A 368 -2.92 22.66 11.46
N LEU A 369 -2.95 21.52 10.73
CA LEU A 369 -1.74 20.81 10.31
C LEU A 369 -1.05 21.59 9.18
N LYS A 370 -1.79 22.03 8.16
CA LYS A 370 -1.26 22.83 7.05
C LYS A 370 -0.70 24.18 7.47
N GLN A 371 -1.25 24.78 8.52
CA GLN A 371 -0.76 26.06 9.07
C GLN A 371 0.57 25.90 9.83
N LYS A 372 0.94 24.68 10.23
CA LYS A 372 2.13 24.42 11.03
C LYS A 372 3.22 23.66 10.26
N TYR A 373 2.85 22.81 9.32
CA TYR A 373 3.76 21.91 8.61
C TYR A 373 3.69 22.14 7.10
N PHE A 374 4.75 22.72 6.56
CA PHE A 374 4.86 23.05 5.13
C PHE A 374 5.69 21.98 4.45
N ILE A 375 5.03 21.06 3.74
CA ILE A 375 5.64 19.90 3.09
C ILE A 375 5.87 20.16 1.60
N SER A 376 7.00 19.69 1.06
CA SER A 376 7.30 19.77 -0.39
C SER A 376 6.56 18.73 -1.24
N GLY A 377 5.97 17.70 -0.59
CA GLY A 377 5.63 16.47 -1.27
C GLY A 377 6.88 15.69 -1.72
N GLU A 378 6.69 14.54 -2.37
CA GLU A 378 7.80 13.74 -2.91
C GLU A 378 8.25 14.30 -4.29
N ILE A 379 9.51 14.73 -4.37
CA ILE A 379 10.11 15.28 -5.59
C ILE A 379 11.13 14.28 -6.14
N ASN A 380 10.91 13.84 -7.36
CA ASN A 380 11.74 12.86 -8.04
C ASN A 380 12.76 13.53 -8.96
N THR A 381 14.03 13.11 -8.88
CA THR A 381 15.11 13.58 -9.77
C THR A 381 15.84 12.39 -10.37
N LYS A 382 15.84 12.27 -11.71
CA LYS A 382 16.58 11.22 -12.44
C LYS A 382 18.07 11.48 -12.36
N MET A 383 18.84 10.41 -12.15
CA MET A 383 20.31 10.41 -12.13
C MET A 383 20.85 9.58 -13.30
N PRO A 384 22.11 9.80 -13.70
CA PRO A 384 22.75 9.01 -14.74
C PRO A 384 22.82 7.51 -14.40
N ASP A 385 23.17 7.18 -13.16
CA ASP A 385 23.31 5.82 -12.67
C ASP A 385 23.20 5.75 -11.12
N HIS A 386 23.19 4.54 -10.58
CA HIS A 386 23.08 4.30 -9.12
C HIS A 386 24.33 4.74 -8.33
N ARG A 387 25.53 4.83 -8.93
CA ARG A 387 26.72 5.33 -8.29
C ARG A 387 26.57 6.82 -7.97
N VAL A 388 26.09 7.59 -8.95
CA VAL A 388 25.80 9.03 -8.74
C VAL A 388 24.73 9.23 -7.69
N VAL A 389 23.71 8.37 -7.64
CA VAL A 389 22.71 8.39 -6.55
C VAL A 389 23.40 8.28 -5.19
N GLN A 390 24.28 7.30 -5.00
CA GLN A 390 24.96 7.09 -3.73
C GLN A 390 25.90 8.26 -3.37
N GLU A 391 26.67 8.77 -4.33
CA GLU A 391 27.54 9.95 -4.15
C GLU A 391 26.75 11.17 -3.67
N LYS A 392 25.53 11.39 -4.20
CA LYS A 392 24.68 12.50 -3.75
C LYS A 392 24.13 12.28 -2.33
N LEU A 393 23.73 11.05 -1.98
CA LEU A 393 23.27 10.74 -0.63
C LEU A 393 24.40 10.97 0.41
N ASP A 394 25.61 10.49 0.12
CA ASP A 394 26.77 10.67 0.99
C ASP A 394 27.18 12.15 1.08
N GLY A 395 27.13 12.87 -0.04
CA GLY A 395 27.42 14.30 -0.09
C GLY A 395 26.43 15.14 0.72
N LEU A 396 25.14 14.78 0.73
CA LEU A 396 24.14 15.43 1.58
C LEU A 396 24.42 15.19 3.07
N ALA A 397 24.76 13.95 3.45
CA ALA A 397 25.12 13.63 4.83
C ALA A 397 26.32 14.43 5.31
N ALA A 398 27.35 14.58 4.47
CA ALA A 398 28.54 15.38 4.77
C ALA A 398 28.24 16.89 4.85
N ARG A 399 27.43 17.42 3.91
CA ARG A 399 27.04 18.84 3.82
C ARG A 399 26.30 19.33 5.07
N TYR A 400 25.43 18.48 5.62
CA TYR A 400 24.58 18.81 6.78
C TYR A 400 25.03 18.10 8.05
N SER A 401 26.36 17.88 8.21
CA SER A 401 26.96 17.16 9.35
C SER A 401 26.78 17.87 10.70
N ASP A 402 26.39 19.13 10.72
CA ASP A 402 26.02 19.91 11.90
C ASP A 402 24.60 19.63 12.41
N ALA A 403 23.79 18.92 11.61
CA ALA A 403 22.44 18.52 11.97
C ALA A 403 22.40 17.11 12.62
N LYS A 404 21.21 16.69 13.05
CA LYS A 404 20.97 15.28 13.36
C LYS A 404 20.79 14.50 12.06
N VAL A 405 21.81 13.73 11.67
CA VAL A 405 21.82 12.91 10.45
C VAL A 405 21.66 11.44 10.80
N TYR A 406 20.80 10.72 10.06
CA TYR A 406 20.64 9.27 10.20
C TYR A 406 20.25 8.61 8.87
N SER A 407 20.46 7.28 8.77
CA SER A 407 20.32 6.50 7.53
C SER A 407 19.40 5.29 7.70
N MET A 408 18.15 5.52 8.14
CA MET A 408 17.15 4.44 8.26
C MET A 408 16.69 3.95 6.88
N ASP A 409 16.47 4.90 5.94
CA ASP A 409 16.11 4.65 4.54
C ASP A 409 16.58 5.86 3.73
N GLY A 410 17.74 5.74 3.09
CA GLY A 410 18.46 6.88 2.51
C GLY A 410 19.08 7.77 3.59
N THR A 411 19.23 9.06 3.29
CA THR A 411 19.78 10.08 4.19
C THR A 411 18.68 10.98 4.71
N SER A 412 18.51 11.01 6.02
CA SER A 412 17.62 11.93 6.72
C SER A 412 18.42 12.96 7.50
N VAL A 413 17.98 14.21 7.44
CA VAL A 413 18.59 15.36 8.12
C VAL A 413 17.50 16.10 8.90
N GLU A 414 17.73 16.34 10.20
CA GLU A 414 16.80 17.05 11.06
C GLU A 414 17.47 18.29 11.71
N TYR A 415 16.86 19.45 11.49
CA TYR A 415 17.05 20.69 12.24
C TYR A 415 15.79 21.01 13.05
N PRO A 416 15.82 21.94 14.00
CA PRO A 416 14.64 22.29 14.79
C PRO A 416 13.45 22.83 13.97
N GLU A 417 13.74 23.51 12.85
CA GLU A 417 12.73 24.22 12.06
C GLU A 417 12.45 23.59 10.68
N TRP A 418 13.23 22.58 10.29
CA TRP A 418 13.05 21.89 9.00
C TRP A 418 13.76 20.54 9.02
N HIS A 419 13.29 19.64 8.19
CA HIS A 419 13.92 18.34 7.99
C HIS A 419 13.68 17.85 6.57
N PHE A 420 14.48 16.87 6.15
CA PHE A 420 14.26 16.16 4.90
C PHE A 420 14.72 14.71 4.96
N ASN A 421 14.13 13.91 4.10
CA ASN A 421 14.63 12.59 3.73
C ASN A 421 14.91 12.55 2.22
N VAL A 422 16.08 12.05 1.86
CA VAL A 422 16.48 11.78 0.49
C VAL A 422 16.87 10.32 0.36
N ARG A 423 16.23 9.61 -0.58
CA ARG A 423 16.47 8.18 -0.76
C ARG A 423 16.57 7.78 -2.24
N ALA A 424 17.27 6.67 -2.50
CA ALA A 424 17.29 6.04 -3.80
C ALA A 424 15.96 5.35 -4.13
N SER A 425 15.60 5.31 -5.40
CA SER A 425 14.60 4.36 -5.88
C SER A 425 15.22 2.95 -5.96
N ASN A 426 14.43 1.93 -5.62
CA ASN A 426 14.89 0.53 -5.69
C ASN A 426 14.91 -0.02 -7.12
N THR A 427 14.31 0.67 -8.09
CA THR A 427 14.08 0.16 -9.44
C THR A 427 14.74 0.97 -10.54
N GLU A 428 15.03 2.24 -10.29
CA GLU A 428 15.56 3.18 -11.27
C GLU A 428 16.65 4.06 -10.65
N PRO A 429 17.62 4.59 -11.41
CA PRO A 429 18.58 5.57 -10.92
C PRO A 429 17.88 6.91 -10.69
N LEU A 430 17.20 7.03 -9.56
CA LEU A 430 16.30 8.12 -9.20
C LEU A 430 16.46 8.46 -7.73
N ILE A 431 16.59 9.74 -7.43
CA ILE A 431 16.56 10.28 -6.08
C ILE A 431 15.17 10.84 -5.77
N ARG A 432 14.66 10.55 -4.59
CA ARG A 432 13.37 11.04 -4.08
C ARG A 432 13.63 11.92 -2.85
N LEU A 433 13.20 13.18 -2.93
CA LEU A 433 13.26 14.14 -1.83
C LEU A 433 11.87 14.32 -1.23
N ASN A 434 11.79 14.25 0.10
CA ASN A 434 10.66 14.75 0.90
C ASN A 434 11.23 15.74 1.92
N LEU A 435 10.69 16.96 1.98
CA LEU A 435 11.16 18.03 2.85
C LEU A 435 9.98 18.73 3.52
N GLU A 436 10.17 19.11 4.78
CA GLU A 436 9.23 19.90 5.56
C GLU A 436 9.95 21.03 6.30
N ALA A 437 9.24 22.14 6.49
CA ALA A 437 9.67 23.23 7.36
C ALA A 437 8.49 23.83 8.14
N THR A 438 8.82 24.68 9.12
CA THR A 438 7.84 25.39 9.98
C THR A 438 7.22 26.62 9.33
N THR A 439 7.76 27.07 8.18
CA THR A 439 7.20 28.14 7.35
C THR A 439 7.34 27.78 5.88
N GLU A 440 6.42 28.29 5.05
CA GLU A 440 6.41 28.06 3.60
C GLU A 440 7.70 28.60 2.95
N GLU A 441 8.09 29.84 3.28
CA GLU A 441 9.32 30.45 2.77
C GLU A 441 10.57 29.59 3.06
N LYS A 442 10.69 29.07 4.29
CA LYS A 442 11.79 28.19 4.66
C LYS A 442 11.73 26.86 3.93
N MET A 443 10.54 26.29 3.77
CA MET A 443 10.35 25.04 3.02
C MET A 443 10.82 25.21 1.58
N GLU A 444 10.39 26.29 0.89
CA GLU A 444 10.78 26.58 -0.48
C GLU A 444 12.28 26.82 -0.61
N GLN A 445 12.86 27.65 0.26
CA GLN A 445 14.30 27.94 0.28
C GLN A 445 15.12 26.67 0.44
N LYS A 446 14.77 25.83 1.43
CA LYS A 446 15.52 24.61 1.73
C LYS A 446 15.29 23.51 0.70
N ARG A 447 14.09 23.37 0.16
CA ARG A 447 13.78 22.50 -0.99
C ARG A 447 14.70 22.82 -2.16
N ASP A 448 14.78 24.08 -2.55
CA ASP A 448 15.55 24.51 -3.71
C ASP A 448 17.06 24.36 -3.44
N GLU A 449 17.55 24.64 -2.22
CA GLU A 449 18.93 24.41 -1.81
C GLU A 449 19.32 22.93 -1.95
N VAL A 450 18.50 22.01 -1.45
CA VAL A 450 18.74 20.57 -1.53
C VAL A 450 18.64 20.07 -2.96
N LEU A 451 17.63 20.50 -3.72
CA LEU A 451 17.47 20.14 -5.14
C LEU A 451 18.63 20.63 -6.01
N ASN A 452 19.16 21.85 -5.77
CA ASN A 452 20.32 22.36 -6.49
C ASN A 452 21.55 21.47 -6.26
N PHE A 453 21.78 21.01 -5.01
CA PHE A 453 22.85 20.06 -4.73
C PHE A 453 22.64 18.70 -5.40
N ILE A 454 21.41 18.17 -5.39
CA ILE A 454 21.09 16.91 -6.05
C ILE A 454 21.34 16.99 -7.56
N ARG A 455 20.96 18.11 -8.18
CA ARG A 455 20.98 18.32 -9.64
C ARG A 455 22.33 18.82 -10.19
N SER A 456 23.23 19.34 -9.34
CA SER A 456 24.59 19.72 -9.72
C SER A 456 25.47 18.46 -9.93
#